data_9c0ca6178d46352c6861021f175c162b
#
_entry.id   9c0ca6178d46352c6861021f175c162b
#
_cell.length_a   1.000
_cell.length_b   1.000
_cell.length_c   1.000
_cell.angle_alpha   90.00
_cell.angle_beta   90.00
_cell.angle_gamma   90.00
#
_symmetry.space_group_name_H-M   'P 1'
#
loop_
_entity.id
_entity.type
_entity.pdbx_description
1 polymer ?
#
loop_
_entity_poly.entity_id
_entity_poly.type
_entity_poly.pdbx_seq_one_letter_code
_entity_poly.pdbx_strand_id
1 'polypeptide(L)'
;MKRSFNMNKRGDTTILMDTIMHLVIFILFFAIMFWFVLSYSNGSVFVEDFYAKEIALMINNAVPGQKLAVDVTKLASVAVKNGKPVRDMISVDNVYNRIIVSTRLNTGTSFAFINDVDIIYRPIELSSESSKTSQFIFEVREGRKKLEKKNE
;
A
#
# COMPACT_ATOMS: atom_id res chain seq x y z
N MET A 1 -56.11 15.42 -52.43
CA MET A 1 -54.73 14.94 -52.62
C MET A 1 -54.13 14.53 -51.27
N LYS A 2 -54.21 13.24 -50.87
CA LYS A 2 -53.71 12.72 -49.62
C LYS A 2 -52.27 12.27 -49.86
N ARG A 3 -51.26 12.97 -49.29
CA ARG A 3 -49.87 12.52 -49.25
C ARG A 3 -49.74 11.48 -48.12
N SER A 4 -49.59 10.22 -48.52
CA SER A 4 -49.20 9.12 -47.60
C SER A 4 -47.76 9.33 -47.21
N PHE A 5 -47.52 9.63 -45.95
CA PHE A 5 -46.19 9.74 -45.35
C PHE A 5 -45.76 8.32 -44.99
N ASN A 6 -45.04 7.64 -45.87
CA ASN A 6 -44.41 6.36 -45.59
C ASN A 6 -43.19 6.60 -44.67
N MET A 7 -43.41 6.57 -43.40
CA MET A 7 -42.32 6.53 -42.42
C MET A 7 -41.57 5.20 -42.55
N ASN A 8 -40.31 5.30 -42.91
CA ASN A 8 -39.40 4.19 -43.13
C ASN A 8 -39.03 3.55 -41.80
N LYS A 9 -39.81 2.58 -41.34
CA LYS A 9 -39.64 1.87 -40.04
C LYS A 9 -38.29 1.14 -39.89
N ARG A 10 -37.50 0.97 -40.95
CA ARG A 10 -36.17 0.30 -40.92
C ARG A 10 -35.05 1.20 -40.42
N GLY A 11 -35.16 2.52 -40.56
CA GLY A 11 -34.13 3.43 -40.01
C GLY A 11 -34.18 3.57 -38.51
N ASP A 12 -35.38 3.46 -37.94
CA ASP A 12 -35.59 3.68 -36.48
C ASP A 12 -35.00 2.54 -35.61
N THR A 13 -35.10 1.29 -36.09
CA THR A 13 -34.56 0.12 -35.36
C THR A 13 -33.02 0.08 -35.34
N THR A 14 -32.36 0.56 -36.40
CA THR A 14 -30.89 0.59 -36.48
C THR A 14 -30.30 1.64 -35.54
N ILE A 15 -30.92 2.81 -35.46
CA ILE A 15 -30.52 3.88 -34.53
C ILE A 15 -30.73 3.44 -33.08
N LEU A 16 -31.83 2.72 -32.79
CA LEU A 16 -32.14 2.20 -31.48
C LEU A 16 -31.11 1.14 -31.03
N MET A 17 -30.75 0.21 -31.92
CA MET A 17 -29.73 -0.82 -31.65
C MET A 17 -28.34 -0.19 -31.38
N ASP A 18 -27.98 0.82 -32.18
CA ASP A 18 -26.72 1.53 -32.04
C ASP A 18 -26.65 2.27 -30.68
N THR A 19 -27.73 2.90 -30.27
CA THR A 19 -27.85 3.57 -28.99
C THR A 19 -27.77 2.59 -27.82
N ILE A 20 -28.42 1.42 -27.92
CA ILE A 20 -28.36 0.37 -26.90
C ILE A 20 -26.96 -0.19 -26.78
N MET A 21 -26.26 -0.44 -27.89
CA MET A 21 -24.87 -0.91 -27.88
C MET A 21 -23.95 0.07 -27.16
N HIS A 22 -24.05 1.36 -27.43
CA HIS A 22 -23.28 2.40 -26.75
C HIS A 22 -23.59 2.46 -25.25
N LEU A 23 -24.88 2.32 -24.89
CA LEU A 23 -25.30 2.29 -23.49
C LEU A 23 -24.70 1.09 -22.73
N VAL A 24 -24.69 -0.10 -23.36
CA VAL A 24 -24.12 -1.32 -22.76
C VAL A 24 -22.61 -1.16 -22.55
N ILE A 25 -21.89 -0.64 -23.56
CA ILE A 25 -20.44 -0.38 -23.47
C ILE A 25 -20.16 0.63 -22.34
N PHE A 26 -20.96 1.68 -22.23
CA PHE A 26 -20.84 2.71 -21.19
C PHE A 26 -21.05 2.13 -19.79
N ILE A 27 -22.09 1.32 -19.59
CA ILE A 27 -22.35 0.66 -18.30
C ILE A 27 -21.19 -0.29 -17.95
N LEU A 28 -20.69 -1.07 -18.90
CA LEU A 28 -19.60 -2.01 -18.70
C LEU A 28 -18.30 -1.28 -18.34
N PHE A 29 -18.00 -0.17 -18.99
CA PHE A 29 -16.85 0.69 -18.67
C PHE A 29 -16.93 1.22 -17.22
N PHE A 30 -18.09 1.77 -16.84
CA PHE A 30 -18.28 2.26 -15.46
C PHE A 30 -18.24 1.15 -14.41
N ALA A 31 -18.77 -0.04 -14.72
CA ALA A 31 -18.71 -1.18 -13.80
C ALA A 31 -17.25 -1.61 -13.54
N ILE A 32 -16.43 -1.70 -14.59
CA ILE A 32 -15.00 -2.02 -14.46
C ILE A 32 -14.25 -0.92 -13.70
N MET A 33 -14.51 0.34 -14.02
CA MET A 33 -13.91 1.48 -13.34
C MET A 33 -14.29 1.50 -11.85
N PHE A 34 -15.54 1.25 -11.53
CA PHE A 34 -16.04 1.20 -10.15
C PHE A 34 -15.41 0.05 -9.36
N TRP A 35 -15.31 -1.13 -9.98
CA TRP A 35 -14.63 -2.26 -9.38
C TRP A 35 -13.15 -1.97 -9.12
N PHE A 36 -12.46 -1.32 -10.06
CA PHE A 36 -11.08 -0.90 -9.90
C PHE A 36 -10.92 0.07 -8.72
N VAL A 37 -11.75 1.11 -8.65
CA VAL A 37 -11.75 2.08 -7.54
C VAL A 37 -12.02 1.41 -6.20
N LEU A 38 -13.00 0.51 -6.11
CA LEU A 38 -13.31 -0.24 -4.90
C LEU A 38 -12.17 -1.17 -4.48
N SER A 39 -11.49 -1.80 -5.43
CA SER A 39 -10.33 -2.66 -5.15
C SER A 39 -9.12 -1.88 -4.63
N TYR A 40 -8.93 -0.65 -5.09
CA TYR A 40 -7.88 0.26 -4.61
C TYR A 40 -8.27 1.04 -3.34
N SER A 41 -9.56 1.13 -3.03
CA SER A 41 -10.13 1.96 -1.97
C SER A 41 -9.79 1.50 -0.54
N ASN A 42 -9.17 0.34 -0.35
CA ASN A 42 -8.80 -0.14 1.00
C ASN A 42 -7.70 0.71 1.67
N GLY A 43 -7.22 1.77 1.03
CA GLY A 43 -6.22 2.70 1.58
C GLY A 43 -4.88 2.03 1.96
N SER A 44 -4.73 0.73 1.72
CA SER A 44 -3.56 -0.04 2.13
C SER A 44 -2.27 0.50 1.53
N VAL A 45 -2.28 0.86 0.25
CA VAL A 45 -1.09 1.41 -0.44
C VAL A 45 -0.68 2.75 0.17
N PHE A 46 -1.65 3.61 0.47
CA PHE A 46 -1.37 4.90 1.11
C PHE A 46 -0.78 4.73 2.51
N VAL A 47 -1.34 3.81 3.30
CA VAL A 47 -0.84 3.52 4.65
C VAL A 47 0.56 2.90 4.59
N GLU A 48 0.80 1.95 3.68
CA GLU A 48 2.12 1.36 3.44
C GLU A 48 3.16 2.42 3.08
N ASP A 49 2.85 3.32 2.13
CA ASP A 49 3.74 4.39 1.68
C ASP A 49 4.05 5.39 2.80
N PHE A 50 3.04 5.77 3.58
CA PHE A 50 3.19 6.66 4.72
C PHE A 50 4.16 6.08 5.76
N TYR A 51 3.93 4.83 6.21
CA TYR A 51 4.80 4.21 7.21
C TYR A 51 6.20 3.91 6.68
N ALA A 52 6.34 3.50 5.41
CA ALA A 52 7.65 3.27 4.81
C ALA A 52 8.51 4.54 4.81
N LYS A 53 7.92 5.67 4.46
CA LYS A 53 8.58 6.99 4.47
C LYS A 53 8.89 7.47 5.89
N GLU A 54 7.94 7.35 6.81
CA GLU A 54 8.10 7.77 8.19
C GLU A 54 9.24 7.01 8.87
N ILE A 55 9.26 5.68 8.75
CA ILE A 55 10.33 4.85 9.32
C ILE A 55 11.67 5.17 8.67
N ALA A 56 11.74 5.32 7.35
CA ALA A 56 12.98 5.66 6.66
C ALA A 56 13.52 7.05 7.08
N LEU A 57 12.64 8.04 7.29
CA LEU A 57 13.02 9.36 7.80
C LEU A 57 13.55 9.28 9.24
N MET A 58 12.92 8.48 10.10
CA MET A 58 13.41 8.25 11.46
C MET A 58 14.81 7.62 11.44
N ILE A 59 15.03 6.63 10.57
CA ILE A 59 16.35 5.96 10.44
C ILE A 59 17.39 6.93 9.89
N ASN A 60 17.03 7.79 8.94
CA ASN A 60 17.96 8.79 8.40
C ASN A 60 18.48 9.77 9.44
N ASN A 61 17.67 10.07 10.47
CA ASN A 61 18.01 10.96 11.57
C ASN A 61 18.58 10.22 12.81
N ALA A 62 18.64 8.89 12.76
CA ALA A 62 19.03 8.09 13.89
C ALA A 62 20.57 7.95 14.00
N VAL A 63 21.04 7.82 15.24
CA VAL A 63 22.46 7.59 15.58
C VAL A 63 22.64 6.12 15.98
N PRO A 64 23.77 5.48 15.63
CA PRO A 64 24.06 4.13 16.10
C PRO A 64 23.95 3.99 17.62
N GLY A 65 23.30 2.92 18.08
CA GLY A 65 22.95 2.67 19.49
C GLY A 65 21.55 3.16 19.90
N GLN A 66 20.89 3.93 19.06
CA GLN A 66 19.54 4.44 19.34
C GLN A 66 18.47 3.34 19.09
N LYS A 67 17.42 3.37 19.91
CA LYS A 67 16.20 2.56 19.72
C LYS A 67 15.05 3.46 19.34
N LEU A 68 14.40 3.14 18.23
CA LEU A 68 13.24 3.86 17.70
C LEU A 68 12.01 2.98 17.93
N ALA A 69 10.99 3.53 18.58
CA ALA A 69 9.69 2.86 18.74
C ALA A 69 8.67 3.52 17.81
N VAL A 70 8.03 2.74 16.96
CA VAL A 70 7.02 3.20 16.02
C VAL A 70 5.69 2.53 16.35
N ASP A 71 4.66 3.33 16.56
CA ASP A 71 3.28 2.84 16.70
C ASP A 71 2.73 2.46 15.32
N VAL A 72 2.46 1.18 15.15
CA VAL A 72 1.94 0.61 13.90
C VAL A 72 0.51 0.08 14.06
N THR A 73 -0.22 0.50 15.07
CA THR A 73 -1.58 0.00 15.37
C THR A 73 -2.50 0.15 14.18
N LYS A 74 -2.45 1.29 13.49
CA LYS A 74 -3.24 1.53 12.28
C LYS A 74 -2.81 0.62 11.13
N LEU A 75 -1.51 0.46 10.91
CA LEU A 75 -0.95 -0.44 9.91
C LEU A 75 -1.36 -1.90 10.21
N ALA A 76 -1.26 -2.33 11.47
CA ALA A 76 -1.64 -3.65 11.93
C ALA A 76 -3.12 -3.94 11.67
N SER A 77 -4.00 -2.97 11.93
CA SER A 77 -5.44 -3.13 11.67
C SER A 77 -5.75 -3.40 10.19
N VAL A 78 -5.02 -2.74 9.28
CA VAL A 78 -5.16 -2.94 7.83
C VAL A 78 -4.59 -4.29 7.41
N ALA A 79 -3.42 -4.67 7.94
CA ALA A 79 -2.78 -5.95 7.63
C ALA A 79 -3.63 -7.14 8.06
N VAL A 80 -4.17 -7.12 9.28
CA VAL A 80 -5.05 -8.16 9.81
C VAL A 80 -6.32 -8.31 8.95
N LYS A 81 -6.94 -7.20 8.52
CA LYS A 81 -8.06 -7.23 7.58
C LYS A 81 -7.73 -7.90 6.24
N ASN A 82 -6.47 -7.78 5.82
CA ASN A 82 -5.97 -8.39 4.57
C ASN A 82 -5.40 -9.80 4.80
N GLY A 83 -5.51 -10.36 6.01
CA GLY A 83 -5.03 -11.70 6.36
C GLY A 83 -3.50 -11.81 6.53
N LYS A 84 -2.79 -10.67 6.69
CA LYS A 84 -1.34 -10.66 6.90
C LYS A 84 -0.98 -10.60 8.38
N PRO A 85 -0.05 -11.45 8.87
CA PRO A 85 0.44 -11.40 10.25
C PRO A 85 1.14 -10.08 10.54
N VAL A 86 0.92 -9.55 11.75
CA VAL A 86 1.51 -8.26 12.19
C VAL A 86 3.04 -8.28 12.12
N ARG A 87 3.67 -9.38 12.51
CA ARG A 87 5.13 -9.53 12.50
C ARG A 87 5.77 -9.42 11.13
N ASP A 88 5.01 -9.72 10.06
CA ASP A 88 5.50 -9.79 8.69
C ASP A 88 5.15 -8.51 7.88
N MET A 89 4.60 -7.48 8.56
CA MET A 89 4.22 -6.22 7.91
C MET A 89 5.40 -5.36 7.52
N ILE A 90 6.47 -5.41 8.31
CA ILE A 90 7.65 -4.58 8.12
C ILE A 90 8.85 -5.50 7.98
N SER A 91 9.66 -5.26 6.96
CA SER A 91 10.96 -5.88 6.79
C SER A 91 12.00 -4.82 6.43
N VAL A 92 13.24 -5.07 6.85
CA VAL A 92 14.37 -4.19 6.60
C VAL A 92 15.38 -4.94 5.75
N ASP A 93 15.76 -4.34 4.65
CA ASP A 93 16.83 -4.80 3.80
C ASP A 93 18.05 -3.92 4.02
N ASN A 94 18.96 -4.39 4.85
CA ASN A 94 20.20 -3.68 5.18
C ASN A 94 21.22 -3.70 4.02
N VAL A 95 21.05 -4.58 3.02
CA VAL A 95 21.96 -4.63 1.86
C VAL A 95 21.70 -3.47 0.92
N TYR A 96 20.41 -3.19 0.68
CA TYR A 96 19.98 -2.11 -0.20
C TYR A 96 19.48 -0.87 0.56
N ASN A 97 19.63 -0.84 1.88
CA ASN A 97 19.17 0.25 2.74
C ASN A 97 17.70 0.62 2.49
N ARG A 98 16.80 -0.38 2.58
CA ARG A 98 15.38 -0.19 2.32
C ARG A 98 14.51 -0.69 3.47
N ILE A 99 13.46 0.06 3.74
CA ILE A 99 12.32 -0.37 4.53
C ILE A 99 11.24 -0.85 3.57
N ILE A 100 10.70 -2.03 3.82
CA ILE A 100 9.59 -2.60 3.06
C ILE A 100 8.43 -2.73 4.02
N VAL A 101 7.32 -2.06 3.69
CA VAL A 101 6.07 -2.13 4.45
C VAL A 101 5.01 -2.78 3.57
N SER A 102 4.32 -3.77 4.12
CA SER A 102 3.34 -4.54 3.38
C SER A 102 2.18 -4.93 4.28
N THR A 103 0.97 -4.58 3.88
CA THR A 103 -0.28 -4.99 4.54
C THR A 103 -1.01 -6.11 3.81
N ARG A 104 -0.47 -6.56 2.66
CA ARG A 104 -1.05 -7.63 1.82
C ARG A 104 -0.02 -8.74 1.60
N LEU A 105 -0.53 -9.92 1.25
CA LEU A 105 0.30 -11.05 0.87
C LEU A 105 1.10 -10.78 -0.37
N ASN A 106 2.11 -10.82 -0.79
CA ASN A 106 2.83 -10.67 -2.09
C ASN A 106 2.99 -9.26 -2.64
N THR A 107 2.56 -8.23 -1.93
CA THR A 107 2.77 -6.83 -2.35
C THR A 107 3.22 -5.99 -1.17
N GLY A 108 3.99 -4.96 -1.42
CA GLY A 108 4.43 -4.01 -0.41
C GLY A 108 5.05 -2.78 -1.03
N THR A 109 5.14 -1.73 -0.25
CA THR A 109 5.81 -0.48 -0.63
C THR A 109 7.18 -0.43 0.02
N SER A 110 8.20 -0.07 -0.74
CA SER A 110 9.57 0.07 -0.23
C SER A 110 10.04 1.51 -0.32
N PHE A 111 10.76 1.95 0.70
CA PHE A 111 11.41 3.26 0.72
C PHE A 111 12.87 3.13 1.17
N ALA A 112 13.78 3.79 0.45
CA ALA A 112 15.21 3.76 0.77
C ALA A 112 15.57 4.76 1.87
N PHE A 113 16.50 4.39 2.74
CA PHE A 113 17.17 5.31 3.67
C PHE A 113 18.63 5.51 3.26
N ILE A 114 19.17 6.70 3.53
CA ILE A 114 20.52 7.12 3.07
C ILE A 114 21.57 6.85 4.15
N ASN A 115 21.13 6.79 5.42
CA ASN A 115 22.03 6.57 6.54
C ASN A 115 22.72 5.21 6.43
N ASP A 116 24.05 5.18 6.57
CA ASP A 116 24.85 3.96 6.52
C ASP A 116 24.85 3.26 7.90
N VAL A 117 23.71 2.63 8.21
CA VAL A 117 23.45 1.93 9.47
C VAL A 117 22.78 0.58 9.19
N ASP A 118 23.04 -0.39 10.06
CA ASP A 118 22.32 -1.66 10.07
C ASP A 118 21.15 -1.57 11.05
N ILE A 119 19.99 -2.05 10.63
CA ILE A 119 18.77 -2.02 11.45
C ILE A 119 18.39 -3.43 11.85
N ILE A 120 18.19 -3.63 13.16
CA ILE A 120 17.52 -4.81 13.71
C ILE A 120 16.17 -4.37 14.23
N TYR A 121 15.11 -5.09 13.89
CA TYR A 121 13.77 -4.76 14.31
C TYR A 121 13.08 -5.92 15.02
N ARG A 122 12.19 -5.57 15.95
CA ARG A 122 11.36 -6.53 16.69
C ARG A 122 9.94 -5.99 16.81
N PRO A 123 8.92 -6.79 16.43
CA PRO A 123 7.55 -6.46 16.74
C PRO A 123 7.28 -6.66 18.23
N ILE A 124 6.58 -5.73 18.85
CA ILE A 124 6.07 -5.85 20.22
C ILE A 124 4.55 -5.65 20.16
N GLU A 125 3.83 -6.67 20.57
CA GLU A 125 2.39 -6.58 20.77
C GLU A 125 2.14 -6.24 22.24
N LEU A 126 1.73 -5.01 22.50
CA LEU A 126 1.29 -4.58 23.82
C LEU A 126 -0.22 -4.84 23.92
N SER A 127 -0.59 -5.92 24.56
CA SER A 127 -1.98 -6.18 24.93
C SER A 127 -2.22 -5.64 26.33
N SER A 128 -2.80 -4.45 26.45
CA SER A 128 -3.46 -4.02 27.67
C SER A 128 -4.96 -4.31 27.58
N GLU A 129 -5.63 -4.54 28.70
CA GLU A 129 -7.04 -4.95 28.75
C GLU A 129 -8.04 -4.03 28.01
N SER A 130 -7.65 -2.79 27.70
CA SER A 130 -8.51 -1.82 27.02
C SER A 130 -8.03 -1.41 25.62
N SER A 131 -6.82 -1.73 25.18
CA SER A 131 -6.29 -1.29 23.88
C SER A 131 -5.20 -2.23 23.38
N LYS A 132 -5.41 -2.78 22.20
CA LYS A 132 -4.42 -3.60 21.49
C LYS A 132 -3.52 -2.66 20.68
N THR A 133 -2.37 -2.28 21.25
CA THR A 133 -1.39 -1.42 20.57
C THR A 133 -0.26 -2.29 20.01
N SER A 134 0.04 -2.13 18.74
CA SER A 134 1.15 -2.83 18.08
C SER A 134 2.27 -1.83 17.84
N GLN A 135 3.47 -2.14 18.37
CA GLN A 135 4.67 -1.32 18.18
C GLN A 135 5.77 -2.13 17.54
N PHE A 136 6.60 -1.48 16.72
CA PHE A 136 7.86 -2.01 16.25
C PHE A 136 9.00 -1.23 16.87
N ILE A 137 9.98 -1.96 17.41
CA ILE A 137 11.23 -1.36 17.90
C ILE A 137 12.32 -1.65 16.88
N PHE A 138 12.94 -0.57 16.41
CA PHE A 138 14.12 -0.60 15.54
C PHE A 138 15.34 -0.23 16.37
N GLU A 139 16.32 -1.10 16.39
CA GLU A 139 17.62 -0.87 16.99
C GLU A 139 18.62 -0.51 15.89
N VAL A 140 19.17 0.68 15.97
CA VAL A 140 20.11 1.22 14.98
C VAL A 140 21.51 0.80 15.37
N ARG A 141 22.23 0.12 14.49
CA ARG A 141 23.60 -0.32 14.69
C ARG A 141 24.54 0.35 13.70
N GLU A 142 25.82 0.35 14.01
CA GLU A 142 26.85 0.81 13.09
C GLU A 142 26.86 -0.05 11.82
N GLY A 143 26.84 0.59 10.64
CA GLY A 143 26.78 -0.10 9.35
C GLY A 143 28.05 -0.91 9.09
N ARG A 144 27.91 -2.04 8.41
CA ARG A 144 29.01 -2.99 8.12
C ARG A 144 30.17 -2.34 7.41
N LYS A 145 29.92 -1.41 6.49
CA LYS A 145 30.98 -0.68 5.77
C LYS A 145 31.89 0.15 6.67
N LYS A 146 31.39 0.65 7.80
CA LYS A 146 32.21 1.36 8.78
C LYS A 146 33.02 0.42 9.65
N LEU A 147 32.48 -0.77 9.93
CA LEU A 147 33.20 -1.79 10.72
C LEU A 147 34.40 -2.37 9.93
N GLU A 148 34.26 -2.58 8.62
CA GLU A 148 35.38 -3.03 7.77
C GLU A 148 36.52 -2.01 7.74
N LYS A 149 36.23 -0.71 7.55
CA LYS A 149 37.25 0.36 7.55
C LYS A 149 37.93 0.58 8.92
N LYS A 150 37.35 0.13 10.01
CA LYS A 150 37.94 0.28 11.34
C LYS A 150 38.89 -0.88 11.70
N ASN A 151 38.81 -1.98 10.93
CA ASN A 151 39.64 -3.17 11.12
C ASN A 151 40.84 -3.25 10.11
N GLU A 152 40.95 -2.27 9.19
CA GLU A 152 42.12 -1.99 8.37
C GLU A 152 43.02 -0.91 9.06
#